data_71c8b9417f2570fae7330e81466d8b12
#
_entry.id   71c8b9417f2570fae7330e81466d8b12
#
_cell.length_a   1.000
_cell.length_b   1.000
_cell.length_c   1.000
_cell.angle_alpha   90.00
_cell.angle_beta   90.00
_cell.angle_gamma   90.00
#
_symmetry.space_group_name_H-M   'P 1'
#
loop_
_entity.id
_entity.type
_entity.pdbx_description
1 polymer ?
#
loop_
_entity_poly.entity_id
_entity_poly.type
_entity_poly.pdbx_seq_one_letter_code
_entity_poly.pdbx_strand_id
1 'polypeptide(L)'
;MTLLFPAAWTLTMECQGASATFEIAPPNRVEVVAETYESLPLWNPNGWCFTKGFRLFGVRAMECSVAYALEQGSLRVETSEGRTLVEGTDYQFDSVWASIGLLEGGAATSDTPLLLSYAYRQQRIDTVVRLPDGSLSLVQGASDTVLPVPPKIEQGTPIANIYVDGRTSALSDENVFPIEANLASRDDEKPAPATVPKAAERLPKTYQKLLSGESVTILAWGDSVTETTYITDPEDRWQMQFLRRLEKRFPKAKITLVSVGWGGRTTTAFLNEPSGSPHNYQEKVLDAKPDLVVSEFINDSGLFKDQAAFEAQYGRILRDFQERGIEWAILTPHYSRCDWMGLTSQKHCDDDPRPYVAYLREFAKTHPVLLADAAHRWGHLWREGIPHETLLVNNINHPNPQGLSFFADALMKEFE
;
A
#
# COMPACT_ATOMS: atom_id res chain seq x y z
N MET A 1 5.70 -25.22 -11.96
CA MET A 1 6.04 -24.27 -13.04
C MET A 1 7.55 -24.15 -13.11
N THR A 2 8.15 -24.35 -14.28
CA THR A 2 9.59 -24.16 -14.52
C THR A 2 9.76 -22.94 -15.40
N LEU A 3 10.73 -22.07 -15.07
CA LEU A 3 11.03 -20.82 -15.79
C LEU A 3 12.47 -20.87 -16.32
N LEU A 4 12.67 -20.47 -17.56
CA LEU A 4 13.97 -20.27 -18.17
C LEU A 4 14.02 -18.91 -18.85
N PHE A 5 15.15 -18.23 -18.78
CA PHE A 5 15.38 -16.90 -19.33
C PHE A 5 16.52 -16.95 -20.35
N PRO A 6 16.28 -17.47 -21.58
CA PRO A 6 17.33 -17.68 -22.58
C PRO A 6 17.93 -16.39 -23.14
N ALA A 7 17.21 -15.28 -23.05
CA ALA A 7 17.69 -13.94 -23.38
C ALA A 7 17.05 -12.89 -22.46
N ALA A 8 17.54 -11.64 -22.48
CA ALA A 8 17.13 -10.58 -21.55
C ALA A 8 15.61 -10.35 -21.49
N TRP A 9 14.91 -10.54 -22.59
CA TRP A 9 13.47 -10.29 -22.70
C TRP A 9 12.70 -11.52 -23.19
N THR A 10 13.28 -12.70 -23.04
CA THR A 10 12.67 -13.97 -23.45
C THR A 10 12.41 -14.84 -22.24
N LEU A 11 11.18 -15.27 -22.07
CA LEU A 11 10.73 -16.19 -21.03
C LEU A 11 10.26 -17.50 -21.67
N THR A 12 10.87 -18.62 -21.31
CA THR A 12 10.32 -19.96 -21.57
C THR A 12 9.67 -20.46 -20.28
N MET A 13 8.39 -20.81 -20.37
CA MET A 13 7.61 -21.32 -19.26
C MET A 13 7.12 -22.74 -19.54
N GLU A 14 7.35 -23.65 -18.58
CA GLU A 14 6.79 -24.99 -18.58
C GLU A 14 5.82 -25.16 -17.41
N CYS A 15 4.57 -25.50 -17.70
CA CYS A 15 3.54 -25.66 -16.70
C CYS A 15 2.55 -26.77 -17.08
N GLN A 16 2.38 -27.75 -16.19
CA GLN A 16 1.40 -28.85 -16.33
C GLN A 16 1.47 -29.55 -17.70
N GLY A 17 2.67 -29.82 -18.20
CA GLY A 17 2.88 -30.51 -19.47
C GLY A 17 2.83 -29.66 -20.74
N ALA A 18 2.53 -28.38 -20.64
CA ALA A 18 2.66 -27.42 -21.72
C ALA A 18 3.97 -26.63 -21.59
N SER A 19 4.58 -26.27 -22.73
CA SER A 19 5.75 -25.40 -22.78
C SER A 19 5.57 -24.34 -23.86
N ALA A 20 5.95 -23.09 -23.56
CA ALA A 20 5.96 -22.00 -24.55
C ALA A 20 7.07 -21.01 -24.24
N THR A 21 7.55 -20.35 -25.29
CA THR A 21 8.54 -19.27 -25.22
C THR A 21 7.88 -17.97 -25.65
N PHE A 22 8.06 -16.93 -24.85
CA PHE A 22 7.47 -15.62 -25.05
C PHE A 22 8.55 -14.53 -25.16
N GLU A 23 8.40 -13.65 -26.10
CA GLU A 23 9.12 -12.37 -26.15
C GLU A 23 8.33 -11.33 -25.37
N ILE A 24 8.91 -10.81 -24.30
CA ILE A 24 8.31 -9.80 -23.43
C ILE A 24 8.87 -8.43 -23.81
N ALA A 25 8.02 -7.49 -24.14
CA ALA A 25 8.48 -6.14 -24.44
C ALA A 25 9.12 -5.49 -23.20
N PRO A 26 10.22 -4.73 -23.34
CA PRO A 26 10.80 -3.97 -22.25
C PRO A 26 9.82 -2.90 -21.71
N PRO A 27 10.14 -2.23 -20.58
CA PRO A 27 9.32 -1.13 -20.06
C PRO A 27 9.11 -0.04 -21.13
N ASN A 28 7.88 0.45 -21.25
CA ASN A 28 7.58 1.52 -22.20
C ASN A 28 8.32 2.80 -21.81
N ARG A 29 9.15 3.32 -22.71
CA ARG A 29 9.88 4.59 -22.55
C ARG A 29 9.04 5.74 -23.08
N VAL A 30 8.81 6.72 -22.21
CA VAL A 30 8.12 7.96 -22.57
C VAL A 30 9.15 9.09 -22.59
N GLU A 31 9.14 9.87 -23.64
CA GLU A 31 9.97 11.06 -23.81
C GLU A 31 9.11 12.31 -23.67
N VAL A 32 9.51 13.21 -22.77
CA VAL A 32 8.91 14.51 -22.57
C VAL A 32 9.86 15.56 -23.09
N VAL A 33 9.38 16.43 -23.98
CA VAL A 33 10.20 17.45 -24.63
C VAL A 33 9.64 18.83 -24.32
N ALA A 34 10.49 19.68 -23.76
CA ALA A 34 10.20 21.09 -23.47
C ALA A 34 8.89 21.32 -22.69
N GLU A 35 8.64 20.48 -21.68
CA GLU A 35 7.49 20.66 -20.77
C GLU A 35 7.68 21.93 -19.95
N THR A 36 6.66 22.79 -19.95
CA THR A 36 6.74 24.09 -19.30
C THR A 36 6.47 24.02 -17.81
N TYR A 37 7.34 24.63 -17.03
CA TYR A 37 7.21 24.86 -15.59
C TYR A 37 7.23 26.37 -15.35
N GLU A 38 6.10 26.95 -15.02
CA GLU A 38 5.94 28.40 -14.83
C GLU A 38 6.79 28.92 -13.66
N SER A 39 7.01 28.07 -12.66
CA SER A 39 7.83 28.37 -11.50
C SER A 39 8.40 27.09 -10.90
N LEU A 40 9.62 27.16 -10.36
CA LEU A 40 10.17 26.10 -9.52
C LEU A 40 10.55 26.66 -8.14
N PRO A 41 10.32 25.90 -7.05
CA PRO A 41 10.76 26.32 -5.71
C PRO A 41 12.28 26.29 -5.60
N LEU A 42 12.82 26.96 -4.59
CA LEU A 42 14.17 26.72 -4.15
C LEU A 42 14.31 25.29 -3.60
N TRP A 43 15.47 24.70 -3.82
CA TRP A 43 15.80 23.39 -3.29
C TRP A 43 15.82 23.40 -1.78
N ASN A 44 15.08 22.49 -1.16
CA ASN A 44 15.06 22.29 0.28
C ASN A 44 15.89 21.04 0.67
N PRO A 45 17.14 21.17 1.05
CA PRO A 45 17.98 20.01 1.39
C PRO A 45 17.46 19.23 2.62
N ASN A 46 16.69 19.89 3.48
CA ASN A 46 16.09 19.29 4.67
C ASN A 46 14.69 18.70 4.41
N GLY A 47 14.18 18.85 3.20
CA GLY A 47 12.92 18.25 2.79
C GLY A 47 13.02 16.73 2.82
N TRP A 48 11.92 16.08 3.16
CA TRP A 48 11.85 14.64 3.16
C TRP A 48 11.64 14.12 1.72
N CYS A 49 12.46 13.15 1.27
CA CYS A 49 12.31 12.46 -0.02
C CYS A 49 11.87 13.40 -1.17
N PHE A 50 10.64 13.23 -1.61
CA PHE A 50 10.00 13.96 -2.70
C PHE A 50 9.58 15.42 -2.37
N THR A 51 9.82 15.93 -1.17
CA THR A 51 9.49 17.31 -0.76
C THR A 51 10.67 18.27 -0.85
N LYS A 52 11.82 17.81 -1.35
CA LYS A 52 13.02 18.64 -1.53
C LYS A 52 12.85 19.69 -2.65
N GLY A 53 12.02 19.41 -3.62
CA GLY A 53 11.76 20.26 -4.77
C GLY A 53 10.39 20.00 -5.39
N PHE A 54 10.21 20.46 -6.61
CA PHE A 54 9.01 20.23 -7.40
C PHE A 54 9.13 18.89 -8.14
N ARG A 55 8.08 18.07 -8.13
CA ARG A 55 8.06 16.75 -8.76
C ARG A 55 7.74 16.88 -10.25
N LEU A 56 8.51 16.22 -11.11
CA LEU A 56 8.27 16.19 -12.54
C LEU A 56 6.89 15.60 -12.87
N PHE A 57 6.14 16.21 -13.77
CA PHE A 57 4.75 15.85 -14.04
C PHE A 57 4.60 14.42 -14.55
N GLY A 58 5.48 13.96 -15.47
CA GLY A 58 5.36 12.65 -16.10
C GLY A 58 5.49 11.45 -15.16
N VAL A 59 6.10 11.64 -13.98
CA VAL A 59 6.33 10.55 -13.00
C VAL A 59 5.57 10.72 -11.69
N ARG A 60 4.58 11.62 -11.67
CA ARG A 60 3.78 11.85 -10.46
C ARG A 60 2.92 10.65 -10.10
N ALA A 61 2.95 10.31 -8.82
CA ALA A 61 1.99 9.48 -8.14
C ALA A 61 1.15 10.36 -7.19
N MET A 62 0.19 9.77 -6.51
CA MET A 62 -0.53 10.46 -5.44
C MET A 62 0.46 10.91 -4.35
N GLU A 63 0.49 12.20 -4.04
CA GLU A 63 1.35 12.82 -3.01
C GLU A 63 2.88 12.77 -3.27
N CYS A 64 3.38 11.87 -4.12
CA CYS A 64 4.81 11.73 -4.41
C CYS A 64 5.09 11.48 -5.90
N SER A 65 6.23 10.88 -6.22
CA SER A 65 6.59 10.40 -7.55
C SER A 65 6.79 8.89 -7.51
N VAL A 66 6.71 8.25 -8.67
CA VAL A 66 7.16 6.87 -8.82
C VAL A 66 8.69 6.86 -8.74
N ALA A 67 9.21 6.27 -7.68
CA ALA A 67 10.64 6.25 -7.45
C ALA A 67 11.35 5.43 -8.54
N TYR A 68 12.50 5.94 -8.99
CA TYR A 68 13.34 5.35 -10.04
C TYR A 68 12.67 5.23 -11.43
N ALA A 69 11.51 5.84 -11.67
CA ALA A 69 10.89 5.82 -13.00
C ALA A 69 11.68 6.65 -14.03
N LEU A 70 12.34 7.73 -13.57
CA LEU A 70 13.11 8.59 -14.45
C LEU A 70 14.36 7.87 -15.00
N GLU A 71 14.61 8.01 -16.29
CA GLU A 71 15.83 7.54 -16.94
C GLU A 71 17.01 8.41 -16.50
N GLN A 72 18.03 7.79 -15.90
CA GLN A 72 19.18 8.51 -15.35
C GLN A 72 19.91 9.32 -16.44
N GLY A 73 20.20 10.59 -16.13
CA GLY A 73 20.91 11.50 -17.05
C GLY A 73 20.06 12.02 -18.21
N SER A 74 18.75 11.74 -18.25
CA SER A 74 17.86 12.24 -19.31
C SER A 74 17.36 13.66 -19.07
N LEU A 75 17.45 14.19 -17.83
CA LEU A 75 16.95 15.52 -17.49
C LEU A 75 17.79 16.62 -18.13
N ARG A 76 17.12 17.53 -18.84
CA ARG A 76 17.67 18.78 -19.36
C ARG A 76 16.74 19.92 -18.96
N VAL A 77 17.33 20.99 -18.46
CA VAL A 77 16.62 22.17 -17.95
C VAL A 77 17.09 23.40 -18.72
N GLU A 78 16.15 24.13 -19.31
CA GLU A 78 16.42 25.32 -20.09
C GLU A 78 15.46 26.45 -19.67
N THR A 79 15.93 27.71 -19.80
CA THR A 79 15.03 28.87 -19.73
C THR A 79 14.22 28.97 -21.01
N SER A 80 13.11 29.71 -21.00
CA SER A 80 12.32 30.00 -22.19
C SER A 80 13.12 30.73 -23.30
N GLU A 81 14.24 31.39 -22.96
CA GLU A 81 15.16 32.04 -23.86
C GLU A 81 16.22 31.09 -24.46
N GLY A 82 16.20 29.81 -24.09
CA GLY A 82 17.10 28.78 -24.63
C GLY A 82 18.43 28.64 -23.86
N ARG A 83 18.58 29.25 -22.68
CA ARG A 83 19.77 29.05 -21.84
C ARG A 83 19.65 27.73 -21.09
N THR A 84 20.59 26.82 -21.30
CA THR A 84 20.69 25.58 -20.53
C THR A 84 21.19 25.85 -19.11
N LEU A 85 20.52 25.31 -18.11
CA LEU A 85 20.89 25.38 -16.69
C LEU A 85 21.75 24.18 -16.30
N VAL A 86 22.61 24.37 -15.29
CA VAL A 86 23.59 23.37 -14.83
C VAL A 86 23.24 22.86 -13.45
N GLU A 87 23.14 21.53 -13.29
CA GLU A 87 22.94 20.88 -12.00
C GLU A 87 24.12 21.19 -11.04
N GLY A 88 23.81 21.42 -9.77
CA GLY A 88 24.78 21.81 -8.76
C GLY A 88 25.20 23.29 -8.80
N THR A 89 24.78 24.05 -9.81
CA THR A 89 25.02 25.50 -9.97
C THR A 89 23.73 26.29 -10.00
N ASP A 90 22.82 25.93 -10.89
CA ASP A 90 21.55 26.63 -11.10
C ASP A 90 20.38 25.92 -10.44
N TYR A 91 20.44 24.60 -10.36
CA TYR A 91 19.41 23.76 -9.73
C TYR A 91 20.03 22.52 -9.05
N GLN A 92 19.25 21.91 -8.17
CA GLN A 92 19.54 20.58 -7.61
C GLN A 92 18.40 19.63 -7.98
N PHE A 93 18.75 18.35 -8.14
CA PHE A 93 17.81 17.31 -8.55
C PHE A 93 17.98 16.02 -7.73
N ASP A 94 16.85 15.40 -7.37
CA ASP A 94 16.79 14.07 -6.77
C ASP A 94 16.31 13.08 -7.83
N SER A 95 17.21 12.25 -8.35
CA SER A 95 16.93 11.31 -9.44
C SER A 95 16.04 10.15 -9.00
N VAL A 96 15.99 9.83 -7.70
CA VAL A 96 15.12 8.76 -7.17
C VAL A 96 13.67 9.20 -7.21
N TRP A 97 13.39 10.40 -6.72
CA TRP A 97 12.04 10.94 -6.59
C TRP A 97 11.67 11.92 -7.70
N ALA A 98 12.56 12.12 -8.67
CA ALA A 98 12.38 13.06 -9.78
C ALA A 98 11.90 14.43 -9.29
N SER A 99 12.51 14.95 -8.24
CA SER A 99 12.20 16.28 -7.71
C SER A 99 13.33 17.25 -7.98
N ILE A 100 12.99 18.47 -8.44
CA ILE A 100 13.90 19.53 -8.85
C ILE A 100 13.64 20.82 -8.09
N GLY A 101 14.69 21.52 -7.69
CA GLY A 101 14.59 22.85 -7.09
C GLY A 101 15.74 23.74 -7.50
N LEU A 102 15.50 25.04 -7.57
CA LEU A 102 16.53 26.04 -7.93
C LEU A 102 17.50 26.27 -6.78
N LEU A 103 18.72 26.66 -7.12
CA LEU A 103 19.74 27.07 -6.14
C LEU A 103 19.78 28.60 -6.03
N GLU A 104 20.01 29.11 -4.81
CA GLU A 104 20.23 30.51 -4.58
C GLU A 104 21.49 31.01 -5.33
N GLY A 105 21.35 32.13 -6.05
CA GLY A 105 22.44 32.69 -6.86
C GLY A 105 22.66 32.00 -8.21
N GLY A 106 21.85 31.01 -8.56
CA GLY A 106 21.83 30.42 -9.90
C GLY A 106 21.28 31.36 -10.97
N ALA A 107 21.30 30.91 -12.22
CA ALA A 107 20.88 31.70 -13.39
C ALA A 107 19.36 31.89 -13.54
N ALA A 108 18.55 31.18 -12.74
CA ALA A 108 17.10 31.27 -12.74
C ALA A 108 16.57 31.57 -11.34
N THR A 109 15.46 32.28 -11.26
CA THR A 109 14.71 32.52 -10.02
C THR A 109 13.38 31.79 -10.05
N SER A 110 12.65 31.77 -8.91
CA SER A 110 11.33 31.13 -8.85
C SER A 110 10.33 31.61 -9.90
N ASP A 111 10.48 32.84 -10.37
CA ASP A 111 9.59 33.46 -11.36
C ASP A 111 10.07 33.25 -12.81
N THR A 112 11.16 32.49 -13.02
CA THR A 112 11.68 32.20 -14.35
C THR A 112 10.97 30.98 -14.92
N PRO A 113 10.21 31.10 -16.03
CA PRO A 113 9.65 29.93 -16.70
C PRO A 113 10.75 29.05 -17.28
N LEU A 114 10.65 27.76 -17.04
CA LEU A 114 11.61 26.76 -17.46
C LEU A 114 10.99 25.73 -18.38
N LEU A 115 11.79 25.21 -19.29
CA LEU A 115 11.46 24.11 -20.18
C LEU A 115 12.28 22.88 -19.74
N LEU A 116 11.60 21.83 -19.38
CA LEU A 116 12.22 20.59 -18.93
C LEU A 116 11.99 19.49 -19.97
N SER A 117 13.08 18.85 -20.37
CA SER A 117 13.03 17.63 -21.20
C SER A 117 13.61 16.48 -20.42
N TYR A 118 12.95 15.33 -20.45
CA TYR A 118 13.37 14.13 -19.74
C TYR A 118 12.73 12.88 -20.31
N ALA A 119 13.24 11.71 -19.95
CA ALA A 119 12.62 10.44 -20.27
C ALA A 119 12.35 9.64 -19.01
N TYR A 120 11.28 8.86 -19.02
CA TYR A 120 10.93 7.96 -17.95
C TYR A 120 10.36 6.65 -18.48
N ARG A 121 10.27 5.65 -17.61
CA ARG A 121 9.76 4.33 -17.97
C ARG A 121 8.52 3.99 -17.18
N GLN A 122 7.51 3.50 -17.91
CA GLN A 122 6.25 3.02 -17.34
C GLN A 122 6.36 1.56 -16.99
N GLN A 123 5.55 1.15 -16.03
CA GLN A 123 5.39 -0.22 -15.57
C GLN A 123 4.31 -0.94 -16.38
N ARG A 124 4.33 -2.27 -16.39
CA ARG A 124 3.29 -3.09 -17.03
C ARG A 124 3.18 -4.45 -16.36
N ILE A 125 1.98 -5.03 -16.39
CA ILE A 125 1.74 -6.42 -16.01
C ILE A 125 1.21 -7.15 -17.23
N ASP A 126 1.96 -8.13 -17.74
CA ASP A 126 1.53 -9.06 -18.77
C ASP A 126 1.05 -10.35 -18.10
N THR A 127 0.11 -11.08 -18.71
CA THR A 127 -0.45 -12.30 -18.12
C THR A 127 -0.25 -13.49 -19.04
N VAL A 128 0.33 -14.57 -18.52
CA VAL A 128 0.37 -15.87 -19.20
C VAL A 128 -0.92 -16.62 -18.85
N VAL A 129 -1.61 -17.06 -19.90
CA VAL A 129 -2.87 -17.80 -19.79
C VAL A 129 -2.73 -19.21 -20.37
N ARG A 130 -3.42 -20.16 -19.77
CA ARG A 130 -3.62 -21.49 -20.33
C ARG A 130 -4.92 -21.51 -21.10
N LEU A 131 -4.83 -21.78 -22.40
CA LEU A 131 -5.99 -21.87 -23.29
C LEU A 131 -6.74 -23.20 -23.10
N PRO A 132 -8.00 -23.33 -23.60
CA PRO A 132 -8.80 -24.55 -23.47
C PRO A 132 -8.16 -25.79 -24.12
N ASP A 133 -7.32 -25.61 -25.15
CA ASP A 133 -6.57 -26.67 -25.81
C ASP A 133 -5.32 -27.12 -25.04
N GLY A 134 -5.05 -26.47 -23.89
CA GLY A 134 -3.90 -26.72 -23.03
C GLY A 134 -2.63 -25.95 -23.38
N SER A 135 -2.59 -25.24 -24.50
CA SER A 135 -1.46 -24.40 -24.89
C SER A 135 -1.34 -23.15 -23.99
N LEU A 136 -0.15 -22.55 -23.97
CA LEU A 136 0.11 -21.30 -23.24
C LEU A 136 0.13 -20.13 -24.21
N SER A 137 -0.43 -19.01 -23.78
CA SER A 137 -0.46 -17.74 -24.54
C SER A 137 -0.13 -16.57 -23.61
N LEU A 138 0.45 -15.52 -24.19
CA LEU A 138 0.75 -14.28 -23.49
C LEU A 138 -0.29 -13.22 -23.88
N VAL A 139 -0.85 -12.54 -22.86
CA VAL A 139 -1.70 -11.36 -23.03
C VAL A 139 -0.95 -10.18 -22.46
N GLN A 140 -0.56 -9.24 -23.32
CA GLN A 140 0.15 -8.04 -22.93
C GLN A 140 -0.80 -7.05 -22.24
N GLY A 141 -0.38 -6.49 -21.11
CA GLY A 141 -1.10 -5.45 -20.39
C GLY A 141 -0.86 -4.05 -20.93
N ALA A 142 -1.61 -3.09 -20.45
CA ALA A 142 -1.37 -1.68 -20.70
C ALA A 142 -0.24 -1.15 -19.81
N SER A 143 0.58 -0.26 -20.37
CA SER A 143 1.59 0.45 -19.58
C SER A 143 0.95 1.56 -18.76
N ASP A 144 1.37 1.69 -17.52
CA ASP A 144 0.95 2.74 -16.58
C ASP A 144 2.14 3.26 -15.79
N THR A 145 2.10 4.51 -15.38
CA THR A 145 3.20 5.09 -14.61
C THR A 145 3.18 4.62 -13.16
N VAL A 146 2.00 4.46 -12.55
CA VAL A 146 1.84 4.24 -11.10
C VAL A 146 1.21 2.89 -10.76
N LEU A 147 0.07 2.58 -11.38
CA LEU A 147 -0.79 1.44 -11.00
C LEU A 147 -1.08 0.54 -12.22
N PRO A 148 -0.08 -0.18 -12.73
CA PRO A 148 -0.33 -1.14 -13.80
C PRO A 148 -1.28 -2.22 -13.30
N VAL A 149 -2.26 -2.58 -14.13
CA VAL A 149 -3.22 -3.64 -13.83
C VAL A 149 -3.05 -4.79 -14.82
N PRO A 150 -3.28 -6.04 -14.40
CA PRO A 150 -3.29 -7.17 -15.32
C PRO A 150 -4.31 -6.96 -16.45
N PRO A 151 -4.04 -7.43 -17.66
CA PRO A 151 -4.99 -7.34 -18.77
C PRO A 151 -6.26 -8.16 -18.48
N LYS A 152 -7.37 -7.72 -19.05
CA LYS A 152 -8.60 -8.51 -19.03
C LYS A 152 -8.40 -9.76 -19.86
N ILE A 153 -8.66 -10.91 -19.28
CA ILE A 153 -8.58 -12.22 -19.95
C ILE A 153 -9.95 -12.60 -20.47
N GLU A 154 -10.05 -12.75 -21.80
CA GLU A 154 -11.29 -13.14 -22.46
C GLU A 154 -11.41 -14.66 -22.61
N GLN A 155 -10.27 -15.37 -22.78
CA GLN A 155 -10.26 -16.81 -22.94
C GLN A 155 -9.08 -17.43 -22.18
N GLY A 156 -9.30 -18.61 -21.59
CA GLY A 156 -8.29 -19.33 -20.85
C GLY A 156 -8.27 -19.00 -19.36
N THR A 157 -7.33 -19.59 -18.67
CA THR A 157 -7.12 -19.44 -17.23
C THR A 157 -5.78 -18.75 -17.00
N PRO A 158 -5.71 -17.61 -16.30
CA PRO A 158 -4.47 -17.00 -15.89
C PRO A 158 -3.63 -17.95 -15.03
N ILE A 159 -2.33 -18.06 -15.29
CA ILE A 159 -1.41 -18.94 -14.53
C ILE A 159 -0.21 -18.20 -13.95
N ALA A 160 0.16 -17.07 -14.52
CA ALA A 160 1.18 -16.18 -13.98
C ALA A 160 1.04 -14.78 -14.55
N ASN A 161 1.39 -13.77 -13.74
CA ASN A 161 1.62 -12.42 -14.19
C ASN A 161 3.12 -12.14 -14.32
N ILE A 162 3.49 -11.36 -15.31
CA ILE A 162 4.87 -10.90 -15.54
C ILE A 162 4.90 -9.41 -15.27
N TYR A 163 5.50 -9.01 -14.18
CA TYR A 163 5.63 -7.60 -13.80
C TYR A 163 6.92 -7.02 -14.36
N VAL A 164 6.77 -6.03 -15.21
CA VAL A 164 7.85 -5.28 -15.84
C VAL A 164 7.83 -3.86 -15.29
N ASP A 165 8.66 -3.59 -14.29
CA ASP A 165 8.80 -2.25 -13.72
C ASP A 165 9.80 -1.39 -14.52
N GLY A 166 9.86 -0.08 -14.23
CA GLY A 166 10.75 0.84 -14.93
C GLY A 166 12.24 0.56 -14.76
N ARG A 167 12.64 -0.26 -13.76
CA ARG A 167 14.03 -0.65 -13.45
C ARG A 167 14.44 -1.95 -14.15
N THR A 168 13.47 -2.72 -14.65
CA THR A 168 13.74 -4.00 -15.30
C THR A 168 14.61 -3.78 -16.55
N SER A 169 15.81 -4.33 -16.53
CA SER A 169 16.76 -4.32 -17.65
C SER A 169 16.83 -5.68 -18.35
N ALA A 170 16.50 -6.74 -17.64
CA ALA A 170 16.36 -8.09 -18.14
C ALA A 170 15.37 -8.86 -17.23
N LEU A 171 14.66 -9.82 -17.80
CA LEU A 171 13.76 -10.69 -17.06
C LEU A 171 14.51 -11.66 -16.18
N SER A 172 13.92 -11.96 -15.05
CA SER A 172 14.37 -12.98 -14.11
C SER A 172 13.16 -13.61 -13.42
N ASP A 173 13.39 -14.57 -12.53
CA ASP A 173 12.31 -15.14 -11.70
C ASP A 173 11.56 -14.06 -10.89
N GLU A 174 12.23 -13.00 -10.50
CA GLU A 174 11.65 -11.88 -9.75
C GLU A 174 10.52 -11.16 -10.48
N ASN A 175 10.48 -11.25 -11.81
CA ASN A 175 9.42 -10.63 -12.63
C ASN A 175 8.17 -11.51 -12.75
N VAL A 176 8.24 -12.82 -12.43
CA VAL A 176 7.15 -13.77 -12.69
C VAL A 176 6.42 -14.11 -11.39
N PHE A 177 5.18 -13.67 -11.30
CA PHE A 177 4.28 -13.85 -10.15
C PHE A 177 3.28 -14.98 -10.49
N PRO A 178 3.40 -16.17 -9.87
CA PRO A 178 2.49 -17.28 -10.14
C PRO A 178 1.07 -16.94 -9.67
N ILE A 179 0.08 -17.45 -10.38
CA ILE A 179 -1.31 -17.42 -9.94
C ILE A 179 -1.67 -18.85 -9.51
N GLU A 180 -1.51 -19.13 -8.25
CA GLU A 180 -1.83 -20.44 -7.69
C GLU A 180 -3.34 -20.59 -7.54
N ALA A 181 -3.94 -21.46 -8.37
CA ALA A 181 -5.37 -21.73 -8.36
C ALA A 181 -5.77 -22.45 -7.05
N ASN A 182 -5.99 -21.85 -5.98
CA ASN A 182 -6.49 -22.36 -4.68
C ASN A 182 -5.84 -21.67 -3.47
N LEU A 183 -5.19 -20.50 -3.62
CA LEU A 183 -4.69 -19.80 -2.44
C LEU A 183 -5.83 -19.27 -1.56
N ALA A 184 -6.92 -18.81 -2.16
CA ALA A 184 -8.15 -18.50 -1.41
C ALA A 184 -8.69 -19.71 -0.62
N SER A 185 -8.31 -20.96 -1.01
CA SER A 185 -8.65 -22.19 -0.27
C SER A 185 -7.53 -22.70 0.64
N ARG A 186 -6.30 -22.13 0.59
CA ARG A 186 -5.16 -22.52 1.44
C ARG A 186 -4.90 -21.54 2.59
N ASP A 187 -5.17 -20.25 2.40
CA ASP A 187 -5.31 -19.30 3.50
C ASP A 187 -6.64 -19.55 4.26
N ASP A 188 -7.60 -20.15 3.56
CA ASP A 188 -8.65 -21.01 4.03
C ASP A 188 -8.15 -22.48 4.06
N GLU A 189 -7.09 -22.86 4.76
CA GLU A 189 -7.32 -23.97 5.65
C GLU A 189 -8.51 -23.49 6.47
N LYS A 190 -9.73 -23.84 5.99
CA LYS A 190 -10.92 -23.66 6.79
C LYS A 190 -10.56 -24.30 8.12
N PRO A 191 -10.28 -23.51 9.14
CA PRO A 191 -10.34 -24.09 10.47
C PRO A 191 -11.71 -24.76 10.42
N ALA A 192 -11.78 -26.02 10.80
CA ALA A 192 -13.05 -26.72 10.93
C ALA A 192 -14.01 -25.70 11.51
N PRO A 193 -15.17 -25.42 10.87
CA PRO A 193 -15.93 -24.21 11.11
C PRO A 193 -15.92 -23.93 12.58
N ALA A 194 -15.23 -22.87 12.99
CA ALA A 194 -15.13 -22.53 14.39
C ALA A 194 -16.59 -22.40 14.82
N THR A 195 -17.06 -23.23 15.72
CA THR A 195 -18.45 -23.25 16.13
C THR A 195 -18.88 -21.88 16.67
N VAL A 196 -17.89 -21.01 16.94
CA VAL A 196 -18.06 -19.63 17.43
C VAL A 196 -17.01 -18.74 16.73
N PRO A 197 -17.41 -17.63 16.09
CA PRO A 197 -16.48 -16.66 15.52
C PRO A 197 -15.54 -16.07 16.58
N LYS A 198 -14.30 -15.79 16.22
CA LYS A 198 -13.32 -15.20 17.15
C LYS A 198 -13.79 -13.86 17.72
N ALA A 199 -14.54 -13.08 16.94
CA ALA A 199 -15.15 -11.85 17.42
C ALA A 199 -16.11 -12.09 18.58
N ALA A 200 -16.84 -13.21 18.61
CA ALA A 200 -17.71 -13.56 19.74
C ALA A 200 -16.93 -13.85 21.03
N GLU A 201 -15.70 -14.34 20.93
CA GLU A 201 -14.84 -14.63 22.08
C GLU A 201 -14.05 -13.40 22.53
N ARG A 202 -13.52 -12.62 21.58
CA ARG A 202 -12.60 -11.51 21.84
C ARG A 202 -13.29 -10.15 21.99
N LEU A 203 -14.49 -9.99 21.40
CA LEU A 203 -15.32 -8.79 21.44
C LEU A 203 -16.76 -9.15 21.90
N PRO A 204 -16.94 -9.83 23.04
CA PRO A 204 -18.23 -10.44 23.41
C PRO A 204 -19.36 -9.42 23.53
N LYS A 205 -19.10 -8.22 24.02
CA LYS A 205 -20.12 -7.17 24.18
C LYS A 205 -20.56 -6.62 22.83
N THR A 206 -19.61 -6.24 21.96
CA THR A 206 -19.90 -5.74 20.62
C THR A 206 -20.61 -6.80 19.79
N TYR A 207 -20.10 -8.05 19.83
CA TYR A 207 -20.69 -9.14 19.08
C TYR A 207 -22.13 -9.44 19.52
N GLN A 208 -22.40 -9.43 20.83
CA GLN A 208 -23.76 -9.63 21.36
C GLN A 208 -24.69 -8.50 20.93
N LYS A 209 -24.27 -7.23 20.98
CA LYS A 209 -25.06 -6.09 20.47
C LYS A 209 -25.38 -6.21 19.00
N LEU A 210 -24.41 -6.63 18.17
CA LEU A 210 -24.62 -6.88 16.74
C LEU A 210 -25.69 -7.96 16.51
N LEU A 211 -25.64 -9.06 17.27
CA LEU A 211 -26.62 -10.15 17.17
C LEU A 211 -28.02 -9.73 17.62
N SER A 212 -28.12 -8.98 18.72
CA SER A 212 -29.41 -8.55 19.29
C SER A 212 -30.09 -7.43 18.48
N GLY A 213 -29.35 -6.76 17.59
CA GLY A 213 -29.84 -5.62 16.82
C GLY A 213 -29.82 -4.30 17.61
N GLU A 214 -28.98 -4.23 18.64
CA GLU A 214 -28.75 -3.02 19.39
C GLU A 214 -27.89 -2.01 18.62
N SER A 215 -27.81 -0.78 19.14
CA SER A 215 -26.92 0.23 18.59
C SER A 215 -25.47 -0.08 18.97
N VAL A 216 -24.57 -0.02 17.98
CA VAL A 216 -23.14 -0.23 18.13
C VAL A 216 -22.38 0.96 17.52
N THR A 217 -21.47 1.55 18.28
CA THR A 217 -20.56 2.58 17.79
C THR A 217 -19.18 1.96 17.58
N ILE A 218 -18.72 1.97 16.33
CA ILE A 218 -17.37 1.51 15.94
C ILE A 218 -16.54 2.75 15.62
N LEU A 219 -15.35 2.83 16.21
CA LEU A 219 -14.41 3.90 15.95
C LEU A 219 -13.16 3.35 15.24
N ALA A 220 -12.95 3.76 13.99
CA ALA A 220 -11.73 3.49 13.27
C ALA A 220 -10.66 4.52 13.67
N TRP A 221 -9.53 4.05 14.22
CA TRP A 221 -8.45 4.88 14.75
C TRP A 221 -7.13 4.53 14.09
N GLY A 222 -6.47 5.52 13.46
CA GLY A 222 -5.25 5.20 12.74
C GLY A 222 -4.53 6.41 12.14
N ASP A 223 -3.62 6.11 11.24
CA ASP A 223 -2.83 7.12 10.54
C ASP A 223 -3.44 7.52 9.17
N SER A 224 -2.62 7.81 8.15
CA SER A 224 -3.08 8.21 6.81
C SER A 224 -3.96 7.16 6.11
N VAL A 225 -3.75 5.89 6.45
CA VAL A 225 -4.52 4.77 5.86
C VAL A 225 -5.94 4.70 6.45
N THR A 226 -6.14 5.26 7.63
CA THR A 226 -7.46 5.46 8.25
C THR A 226 -8.06 6.83 7.91
N GLU A 227 -7.23 7.88 7.82
CA GLU A 227 -7.68 9.20 7.36
C GLU A 227 -8.18 9.17 5.91
N THR A 228 -7.49 8.41 5.04
CA THR A 228 -7.87 8.10 3.65
C THR A 228 -8.20 9.30 2.77
N THR A 229 -7.56 10.46 2.99
CA THR A 229 -7.76 11.68 2.18
C THR A 229 -7.39 11.49 0.71
N TYR A 230 -6.57 10.49 0.41
CA TYR A 230 -6.14 10.12 -0.94
C TYR A 230 -7.17 9.24 -1.70
N ILE A 231 -8.24 8.80 -1.06
CA ILE A 231 -9.32 8.01 -1.68
C ILE A 231 -10.47 8.93 -2.06
N THR A 232 -10.77 8.97 -3.36
CA THR A 232 -11.78 9.87 -3.93
C THR A 232 -13.21 9.47 -3.54
N ASP A 233 -13.55 8.18 -3.67
CA ASP A 233 -14.85 7.68 -3.25
C ASP A 233 -14.78 7.22 -1.79
N PRO A 234 -15.51 7.86 -0.85
CA PRO A 234 -15.52 7.42 0.54
C PRO A 234 -15.90 5.96 0.73
N GLU A 235 -16.71 5.40 -0.16
CA GLU A 235 -17.16 4.02 -0.10
C GLU A 235 -16.04 2.99 -0.35
N ASP A 236 -14.93 3.43 -0.95
CA ASP A 236 -13.73 2.62 -1.18
C ASP A 236 -12.77 2.56 0.02
N ARG A 237 -13.02 3.36 1.05
CA ARG A 237 -12.24 3.34 2.30
C ARG A 237 -12.44 2.02 3.03
N TRP A 238 -11.39 1.49 3.65
CA TRP A 238 -11.46 0.18 4.31
C TRP A 238 -12.56 0.10 5.38
N GLN A 239 -12.72 1.17 6.19
CA GLN A 239 -13.71 1.22 7.25
C GLN A 239 -15.15 1.25 6.71
N MET A 240 -15.38 1.87 5.54
CA MET A 240 -16.69 1.84 4.89
C MET A 240 -16.97 0.48 4.24
N GLN A 241 -15.95 -0.12 3.64
CA GLN A 241 -16.06 -1.48 3.10
C GLN A 241 -16.35 -2.50 4.22
N PHE A 242 -15.70 -2.35 5.38
CA PHE A 242 -15.98 -3.18 6.56
C PHE A 242 -17.40 -2.94 7.08
N LEU A 243 -17.83 -1.68 7.24
CA LEU A 243 -19.18 -1.33 7.70
C LEU A 243 -20.25 -2.00 6.84
N ARG A 244 -20.21 -1.84 5.51
CA ARG A 244 -21.20 -2.44 4.60
C ARG A 244 -21.29 -3.95 4.74
N ARG A 245 -20.15 -4.63 4.90
CA ARG A 245 -20.11 -6.09 5.07
C ARG A 245 -20.65 -6.50 6.44
N LEU A 246 -20.35 -5.74 7.47
CA LEU A 246 -20.85 -5.98 8.82
C LEU A 246 -22.37 -5.78 8.91
N GLU A 247 -22.92 -4.72 8.28
CA GLU A 247 -24.36 -4.48 8.16
C GLU A 247 -25.06 -5.61 7.39
N LYS A 248 -24.44 -6.11 6.33
CA LYS A 248 -24.96 -7.28 5.59
C LYS A 248 -25.00 -8.53 6.47
N ARG A 249 -23.99 -8.73 7.30
CA ARG A 249 -23.87 -9.88 8.22
C ARG A 249 -24.84 -9.76 9.39
N PHE A 250 -25.06 -8.56 9.90
CA PHE A 250 -25.92 -8.26 11.06
C PHE A 250 -27.01 -7.23 10.69
N PRO A 251 -28.00 -7.61 9.88
CA PRO A 251 -28.95 -6.66 9.28
C PRO A 251 -29.91 -6.01 10.26
N LYS A 252 -29.93 -6.44 11.51
CA LYS A 252 -30.74 -5.83 12.58
C LYS A 252 -29.98 -4.81 13.39
N ALA A 253 -28.65 -4.84 13.37
CA ALA A 253 -27.81 -3.94 14.14
C ALA A 253 -27.87 -2.50 13.58
N LYS A 254 -27.79 -1.53 14.48
CA LYS A 254 -27.70 -0.11 14.11
C LYS A 254 -26.27 0.34 14.34
N ILE A 255 -25.46 0.34 13.27
CA ILE A 255 -24.04 0.58 13.38
C ILE A 255 -23.74 2.05 13.06
N THR A 256 -23.03 2.72 13.95
CA THR A 256 -22.48 4.06 13.73
C THR A 256 -20.97 3.93 13.59
N LEU A 257 -20.42 4.42 12.49
CA LEU A 257 -18.98 4.46 12.25
C LEU A 257 -18.46 5.88 12.50
N VAL A 258 -17.40 5.97 13.31
CA VAL A 258 -16.62 7.19 13.53
C VAL A 258 -15.21 6.94 13.03
N SER A 259 -14.63 7.85 12.25
CA SER A 259 -13.26 7.73 11.76
C SER A 259 -12.38 8.82 12.37
N VAL A 260 -11.28 8.43 12.98
CA VAL A 260 -10.28 9.29 13.63
C VAL A 260 -8.90 8.91 13.06
N GLY A 261 -8.60 9.43 11.87
CA GLY A 261 -7.30 9.27 11.20
C GLY A 261 -6.45 10.53 11.32
N TRP A 262 -5.12 10.37 11.29
CA TRP A 262 -4.17 11.47 11.28
C TRP A 262 -2.91 11.10 10.47
N GLY A 263 -2.82 11.65 9.25
CA GLY A 263 -1.80 11.32 8.29
C GLY A 263 -0.37 11.51 8.80
N GLY A 264 0.49 10.52 8.56
CA GLY A 264 1.90 10.54 8.94
C GLY A 264 2.15 10.43 10.44
N ARG A 265 1.16 10.08 11.26
CA ARG A 265 1.29 10.06 12.72
C ARG A 265 1.25 8.64 13.29
N THR A 266 1.69 8.53 14.52
CA THR A 266 1.81 7.30 15.31
C THR A 266 0.84 7.35 16.49
N THR A 267 0.62 6.22 17.14
CA THR A 267 -0.12 6.18 18.42
C THR A 267 0.48 7.16 19.45
N THR A 268 1.80 7.30 19.53
CA THR A 268 2.47 8.27 20.42
C THR A 268 2.07 9.72 20.15
N ALA A 269 1.88 10.08 18.87
CA ALA A 269 1.45 11.42 18.51
C ALA A 269 0.06 11.73 19.09
N PHE A 270 -0.90 10.83 18.92
CA PHE A 270 -2.25 10.98 19.49
C PHE A 270 -2.23 11.07 21.02
N LEU A 271 -1.46 10.21 21.69
CA LEU A 271 -1.37 10.16 23.16
C LEU A 271 -0.77 11.45 23.78
N ASN A 272 0.04 12.16 23.03
CA ASN A 272 0.71 13.39 23.46
C ASN A 272 0.04 14.67 22.95
N GLU A 273 -1.03 14.55 22.14
CA GLU A 273 -1.69 15.69 21.56
C GLU A 273 -2.48 16.47 22.63
N PRO A 274 -2.33 17.80 22.71
CA PRO A 274 -2.96 18.59 23.78
C PRO A 274 -4.48 18.62 23.65
N SER A 275 -5.14 18.86 24.78
CA SER A 275 -6.59 19.07 24.83
C SER A 275 -7.03 20.22 23.92
N GLY A 276 -8.18 20.06 23.26
CA GLY A 276 -8.72 20.97 22.25
C GLY A 276 -8.21 20.74 20.84
N SER A 277 -7.23 19.86 20.64
CA SER A 277 -6.74 19.48 19.32
C SER A 277 -7.74 18.53 18.62
N PRO A 278 -7.84 18.63 17.27
CA PRO A 278 -8.66 17.70 16.50
C PRO A 278 -8.21 16.23 16.57
N HIS A 279 -7.02 15.95 17.12
CA HIS A 279 -6.44 14.62 17.23
C HIS A 279 -6.13 14.19 18.66
N ASN A 280 -6.63 14.93 19.68
CA ASN A 280 -6.43 14.56 21.07
C ASN A 280 -7.05 13.19 21.37
N TYR A 281 -6.23 12.28 21.87
CA TYR A 281 -6.64 10.89 22.16
C TYR A 281 -7.80 10.79 23.14
N GLN A 282 -7.74 11.55 24.25
CA GLN A 282 -8.79 11.53 25.25
C GLN A 282 -10.13 11.96 24.67
N GLU A 283 -10.17 13.10 23.96
CA GLU A 283 -11.40 13.70 23.47
C GLU A 283 -11.97 12.98 22.24
N LYS A 284 -11.10 12.49 21.34
CA LYS A 284 -11.54 11.97 20.05
C LYS A 284 -11.73 10.45 20.05
N VAL A 285 -11.01 9.74 20.92
CA VAL A 285 -11.10 8.28 20.99
C VAL A 285 -11.85 7.83 22.23
N LEU A 286 -11.42 8.27 23.43
CA LEU A 286 -11.99 7.76 24.66
C LEU A 286 -13.36 8.39 24.99
N ASP A 287 -13.50 9.71 24.86
CA ASP A 287 -14.73 10.42 25.19
C ASP A 287 -15.84 10.25 24.12
N ALA A 288 -15.48 9.73 22.94
CA ALA A 288 -16.45 9.28 21.93
C ALA A 288 -17.24 8.05 22.41
N LYS A 289 -16.78 7.37 23.47
CA LYS A 289 -17.40 6.19 24.09
C LYS A 289 -17.83 5.12 23.09
N PRO A 290 -16.94 4.69 22.17
CA PRO A 290 -17.29 3.64 21.23
C PRO A 290 -17.48 2.31 21.96
N ASP A 291 -18.24 1.39 21.38
CA ASP A 291 -18.30 0.00 21.81
C ASP A 291 -17.04 -0.75 21.38
N LEU A 292 -16.56 -0.45 20.19
CA LEU A 292 -15.38 -1.06 19.55
C LEU A 292 -14.46 0.02 18.96
N VAL A 293 -13.18 -0.06 19.29
CA VAL A 293 -12.11 0.63 18.53
C VAL A 293 -11.45 -0.39 17.59
N VAL A 294 -11.35 -0.05 16.32
CA VAL A 294 -10.53 -0.76 15.34
C VAL A 294 -9.33 0.12 15.02
N SER A 295 -8.12 -0.31 15.36
CA SER A 295 -6.91 0.50 15.17
C SER A 295 -6.00 -0.05 14.08
N GLU A 296 -5.48 0.83 13.22
CA GLU A 296 -4.47 0.55 12.20
C GLU A 296 -3.41 1.66 12.18
N PHE A 297 -2.12 1.31 12.38
CA PHE A 297 -1.01 2.26 12.41
C PHE A 297 0.23 1.71 11.71
N ILE A 298 0.37 1.94 10.41
CA ILE A 298 1.59 1.54 9.69
C ILE A 298 2.82 2.33 10.17
N ASN A 299 2.62 3.60 10.59
CA ASN A 299 3.72 4.46 11.04
C ASN A 299 4.34 4.00 12.36
N ASP A 300 3.63 3.25 13.18
CA ASP A 300 4.17 2.63 14.40
C ASP A 300 5.27 1.61 14.09
N SER A 301 5.33 1.07 12.88
CA SER A 301 6.45 0.21 12.42
C SER A 301 7.80 0.94 12.46
N GLY A 302 7.81 2.26 12.24
CA GLY A 302 8.99 3.10 12.38
C GLY A 302 9.36 3.42 13.83
N LEU A 303 8.35 3.47 14.71
CA LEU A 303 8.48 3.85 16.11
C LEU A 303 8.94 2.69 16.99
N PHE A 304 8.30 1.52 16.88
CA PHE A 304 8.55 0.40 17.78
C PHE A 304 9.59 -0.58 17.22
N LYS A 305 10.85 -0.36 17.61
CA LYS A 305 11.97 -1.27 17.36
C LYS A 305 12.27 -2.16 18.58
N ASP A 306 11.69 -1.81 19.75
CA ASP A 306 11.84 -2.49 21.01
C ASP A 306 10.51 -2.95 21.54
N GLN A 307 10.41 -4.25 21.90
CA GLN A 307 9.16 -4.87 22.37
C GLN A 307 8.69 -4.29 23.70
N ALA A 308 9.57 -3.94 24.61
CA ALA A 308 9.17 -3.41 25.90
C ALA A 308 8.53 -2.02 25.79
N ALA A 309 9.03 -1.17 24.89
CA ALA A 309 8.43 0.12 24.59
C ALA A 309 7.04 -0.04 23.94
N PHE A 310 6.89 -1.01 23.02
CA PHE A 310 5.60 -1.38 22.43
C PHE A 310 4.62 -1.85 23.51
N GLU A 311 5.00 -2.82 24.32
CA GLU A 311 4.16 -3.40 25.41
C GLU A 311 3.72 -2.32 26.41
N ALA A 312 4.61 -1.42 26.77
CA ALA A 312 4.29 -0.33 27.69
C ALA A 312 3.19 0.58 27.14
N GLN A 313 3.28 0.96 25.85
CA GLN A 313 2.33 1.87 25.24
C GLN A 313 1.01 1.18 24.87
N TYR A 314 1.04 0.03 24.21
CA TYR A 314 -0.16 -0.72 23.84
C TYR A 314 -0.88 -1.26 25.08
N GLY A 315 -0.13 -1.67 26.12
CA GLY A 315 -0.69 -2.03 27.41
C GLY A 315 -1.37 -0.85 28.13
N ARG A 316 -0.84 0.38 27.98
CA ARG A 316 -1.52 1.60 28.47
C ARG A 316 -2.83 1.81 27.72
N ILE A 317 -2.82 1.78 26.40
CA ILE A 317 -4.02 1.95 25.55
C ILE A 317 -5.08 0.91 25.92
N LEU A 318 -4.67 -0.34 26.09
CA LEU A 318 -5.59 -1.42 26.50
C LEU A 318 -6.25 -1.14 27.85
N ARG A 319 -5.48 -0.69 28.86
CA ARG A 319 -6.06 -0.31 30.16
C ARG A 319 -7.04 0.85 30.03
N ASP A 320 -6.70 1.89 29.26
CA ASP A 320 -7.56 3.04 29.02
C ASP A 320 -8.92 2.62 28.42
N PHE A 321 -8.90 1.64 27.49
CA PHE A 321 -10.11 1.07 26.87
C PHE A 321 -10.89 0.20 27.87
N GLN A 322 -10.22 -0.70 28.60
CA GLN A 322 -10.87 -1.59 29.57
C GLN A 322 -11.59 -0.83 30.69
N GLU A 323 -10.98 0.24 31.21
CA GLU A 323 -11.58 1.10 32.25
C GLU A 323 -12.87 1.76 31.78
N ARG A 324 -13.05 1.92 30.45
CA ARG A 324 -14.25 2.52 29.83
C ARG A 324 -15.19 1.48 29.22
N GLY A 325 -14.84 0.21 29.32
CA GLY A 325 -15.63 -0.89 28.75
C GLY A 325 -15.61 -0.96 27.24
N ILE A 326 -14.62 -0.31 26.59
CA ILE A 326 -14.38 -0.31 25.14
C ILE A 326 -13.67 -1.61 24.79
N GLU A 327 -14.13 -2.29 23.72
CA GLU A 327 -13.46 -3.44 23.16
C GLU A 327 -12.51 -3.00 22.02
N TRP A 328 -11.46 -3.79 21.76
CA TRP A 328 -10.40 -3.40 20.84
C TRP A 328 -10.11 -4.50 19.82
N ALA A 329 -10.16 -4.12 18.53
CA ALA A 329 -9.64 -4.89 17.43
C ALA A 329 -8.40 -4.19 16.85
N ILE A 330 -7.32 -4.94 16.72
CA ILE A 330 -6.07 -4.49 16.09
C ILE A 330 -6.05 -5.01 14.66
N LEU A 331 -5.90 -4.11 13.70
CA LEU A 331 -5.69 -4.42 12.30
C LEU A 331 -4.20 -4.27 11.99
N THR A 332 -3.54 -5.36 11.55
CA THR A 332 -2.15 -5.27 11.17
C THR A 332 -1.99 -4.46 9.89
N PRO A 333 -0.90 -3.67 9.74
CA PRO A 333 -0.72 -2.83 8.57
C PRO A 333 -0.40 -3.66 7.31
N HIS A 334 -0.72 -3.09 6.16
CA HIS A 334 -0.35 -3.59 4.84
C HIS A 334 1.16 -3.51 4.59
N TYR A 335 1.63 -4.10 3.48
CA TYR A 335 3.01 -3.95 3.01
C TYR A 335 3.20 -2.57 2.35
N SER A 336 4.27 -1.90 2.70
CA SER A 336 4.78 -0.74 1.98
C SER A 336 5.77 -1.18 0.89
N ARG A 337 6.41 -0.22 0.22
CA ARG A 337 7.52 -0.50 -0.69
C ARG A 337 8.54 -1.44 -0.05
N CYS A 338 9.07 -2.35 -0.85
CA CYS A 338 10.04 -3.37 -0.39
C CYS A 338 11.23 -2.76 0.33
N ASP A 339 11.87 -1.75 -0.23
CA ASP A 339 13.06 -1.11 0.36
C ASP A 339 12.77 -0.45 1.72
N TRP A 340 11.55 0.03 1.94
CA TRP A 340 11.12 0.59 3.24
C TRP A 340 10.84 -0.48 4.29
N MET A 341 10.55 -1.69 3.87
CA MET A 341 10.39 -2.86 4.74
C MET A 341 11.69 -3.65 4.95
N GLY A 342 12.78 -3.26 4.27
CA GLY A 342 14.03 -4.04 4.26
C GLY A 342 13.95 -5.30 3.40
N LEU A 343 12.96 -5.39 2.52
CA LEU A 343 12.83 -6.47 1.55
C LEU A 343 13.59 -6.14 0.26
N THR A 344 14.15 -7.15 -0.37
CA THR A 344 14.85 -7.04 -1.66
C THR A 344 13.98 -7.50 -2.84
N SER A 345 12.84 -8.11 -2.55
CA SER A 345 11.91 -8.67 -3.53
C SER A 345 10.46 -8.53 -3.05
N GLN A 346 9.52 -8.48 -3.98
CA GLN A 346 8.08 -8.60 -3.71
C GLN A 346 7.62 -10.06 -3.65
N LYS A 347 8.52 -11.01 -3.84
CA LYS A 347 8.28 -12.46 -3.78
C LYS A 347 8.90 -13.04 -2.51
N HIS A 348 8.39 -14.22 -2.12
CA HIS A 348 8.91 -14.95 -0.95
C HIS A 348 8.91 -14.11 0.34
N CYS A 349 7.92 -13.25 0.47
CA CYS A 349 7.75 -12.33 1.59
C CYS A 349 6.52 -12.68 2.46
N ASP A 350 6.22 -13.99 2.57
CA ASP A 350 5.04 -14.50 3.28
C ASP A 350 5.01 -14.06 4.76
N ASP A 351 6.19 -13.92 5.37
CA ASP A 351 6.34 -13.41 6.72
C ASP A 351 6.70 -11.93 6.71
N ASP A 352 5.90 -11.13 7.39
CA ASP A 352 6.18 -9.69 7.52
C ASP A 352 7.47 -9.47 8.32
N PRO A 353 8.50 -8.79 7.75
CA PRO A 353 9.80 -8.63 8.40
C PRO A 353 9.80 -7.58 9.52
N ARG A 354 8.73 -6.81 9.65
CA ARG A 354 8.64 -5.72 10.63
C ARG A 354 8.43 -6.25 12.06
N PRO A 355 9.33 -5.95 13.01
CA PRO A 355 9.17 -6.37 14.42
C PRO A 355 7.83 -5.93 15.01
N TYR A 356 7.35 -4.77 14.66
CA TYR A 356 6.06 -4.24 15.09
C TYR A 356 4.89 -5.18 14.80
N VAL A 357 4.83 -5.79 13.60
CA VAL A 357 3.77 -6.74 13.24
C VAL A 357 3.85 -8.01 14.09
N ALA A 358 5.08 -8.50 14.36
CA ALA A 358 5.28 -9.62 15.26
C ALA A 358 4.82 -9.28 16.70
N TYR A 359 5.07 -8.06 17.17
CA TYR A 359 4.60 -7.60 18.50
C TYR A 359 3.06 -7.51 18.56
N LEU A 360 2.40 -7.02 17.52
CA LEU A 360 0.93 -7.00 17.44
C LEU A 360 0.35 -8.42 17.54
N ARG A 361 0.93 -9.37 16.81
CA ARG A 361 0.51 -10.77 16.82
C ARG A 361 0.69 -11.40 18.21
N GLU A 362 1.81 -11.15 18.88
CA GLU A 362 2.07 -11.69 20.24
C GLU A 362 1.18 -11.01 21.28
N PHE A 363 0.99 -9.70 21.17
CA PHE A 363 0.11 -8.94 22.07
C PHE A 363 -1.33 -9.48 22.02
N ALA A 364 -1.84 -9.77 20.82
CA ALA A 364 -3.20 -10.31 20.69
C ALA A 364 -3.35 -11.74 21.21
N LYS A 365 -2.28 -12.54 21.29
CA LYS A 365 -2.33 -13.87 21.92
C LYS A 365 -2.47 -13.77 23.43
N THR A 366 -1.82 -12.80 24.05
CA THR A 366 -1.67 -12.68 25.48
C THR A 366 -2.68 -11.72 26.14
N HIS A 367 -3.38 -10.90 25.36
CA HIS A 367 -4.32 -9.89 25.83
C HIS A 367 -5.73 -10.08 25.21
N PRO A 368 -6.79 -9.56 25.87
CA PRO A 368 -8.17 -9.66 25.38
C PRO A 368 -8.45 -8.63 24.27
N VAL A 369 -7.78 -8.78 23.15
CA VAL A 369 -7.97 -7.99 21.92
C VAL A 369 -8.21 -8.92 20.74
N LEU A 370 -8.94 -8.45 19.74
CA LEU A 370 -9.09 -9.14 18.48
C LEU A 370 -7.94 -8.75 17.57
N LEU A 371 -7.33 -9.70 16.85
CA LEU A 371 -6.38 -9.43 15.78
C LEU A 371 -7.03 -9.73 14.42
N ALA A 372 -7.10 -8.73 13.57
CA ALA A 372 -7.40 -8.89 12.15
C ALA A 372 -6.08 -8.77 11.37
N ASP A 373 -5.53 -9.91 10.93
CA ASP A 373 -4.19 -9.99 10.37
C ASP A 373 -4.16 -9.75 8.85
N ALA A 374 -4.28 -8.49 8.42
CA ALA A 374 -4.19 -8.11 7.02
C ALA A 374 -2.77 -8.29 6.44
N ALA A 375 -1.72 -8.12 7.26
CA ALA A 375 -0.34 -8.32 6.83
C ALA A 375 -0.10 -9.73 6.30
N HIS A 376 -0.76 -10.74 6.87
CA HIS A 376 -0.69 -12.11 6.36
C HIS A 376 -1.14 -12.19 4.90
N ARG A 377 -2.27 -11.57 4.54
CA ARG A 377 -2.75 -11.51 3.14
C ARG A 377 -1.76 -10.80 2.22
N TRP A 378 -1.22 -9.67 2.68
CA TRP A 378 -0.28 -8.88 1.88
C TRP A 378 1.01 -9.65 1.58
N GLY A 379 1.51 -10.45 2.51
CA GLY A 379 2.68 -11.31 2.30
C GLY A 379 2.47 -12.40 1.26
N HIS A 380 1.22 -12.82 1.02
CA HIS A 380 0.88 -13.90 0.09
C HIS A 380 0.45 -13.42 -1.31
N LEU A 381 0.28 -12.11 -1.54
CA LEU A 381 -0.20 -11.55 -2.81
C LEU A 381 0.65 -12.00 -4.02
N TRP A 382 1.95 -12.18 -3.83
CA TRP A 382 2.83 -12.64 -4.89
C TRP A 382 2.44 -14.01 -5.46
N ARG A 383 1.82 -14.90 -4.66
CA ARG A 383 1.30 -16.21 -5.09
C ARG A 383 -0.05 -16.10 -5.80
N GLU A 384 -0.71 -14.95 -5.68
CA GLU A 384 -1.93 -14.62 -6.39
C GLU A 384 -1.65 -13.86 -7.70
N GLY A 385 -0.39 -13.77 -8.08
CA GLY A 385 0.03 -13.02 -9.26
C GLY A 385 0.09 -11.51 -9.04
N ILE A 386 0.05 -11.01 -7.80
CA ILE A 386 -0.05 -9.60 -7.50
C ILE A 386 1.27 -9.08 -6.93
N PRO A 387 2.04 -8.27 -7.68
CA PRO A 387 3.12 -7.48 -7.11
C PRO A 387 2.53 -6.42 -6.19
N HIS A 388 2.74 -6.50 -4.88
CA HIS A 388 2.02 -5.64 -3.92
C HIS A 388 2.27 -4.14 -4.11
N GLU A 389 3.44 -3.72 -4.62
CA GLU A 389 3.73 -2.32 -4.90
C GLU A 389 2.77 -1.72 -5.95
N THR A 390 2.18 -2.55 -6.84
CA THR A 390 1.20 -2.10 -7.83
C THR A 390 -0.17 -1.77 -7.24
N LEU A 391 -0.37 -2.02 -5.95
CA LEU A 391 -1.55 -1.62 -5.19
C LEU A 391 -1.35 -0.28 -4.43
N LEU A 392 -0.18 0.36 -4.51
CA LEU A 392 0.16 1.55 -3.74
C LEU A 392 0.05 2.82 -4.60
N VAL A 393 -1.00 3.61 -4.39
CA VAL A 393 -1.31 4.82 -5.20
C VAL A 393 -0.22 5.90 -5.11
N ASN A 394 0.52 5.94 -4.02
CA ASN A 394 1.66 6.83 -3.85
C ASN A 394 3.00 6.13 -4.08
N ASN A 395 3.00 4.88 -4.60
CA ASN A 395 4.19 4.05 -4.80
C ASN A 395 5.05 3.88 -3.52
N ILE A 396 4.47 4.11 -2.35
CA ILE A 396 5.16 4.01 -1.04
C ILE A 396 4.37 3.13 -0.07
N ASN A 397 3.21 3.62 0.41
CA ASN A 397 2.47 3.01 1.52
C ASN A 397 0.98 3.37 1.57
N HIS A 398 0.39 3.90 0.49
CA HIS A 398 -1.04 4.21 0.46
C HIS A 398 -1.76 3.22 -0.47
N PRO A 399 -2.50 2.23 0.07
CA PRO A 399 -3.18 1.24 -0.74
C PRO A 399 -4.31 1.84 -1.57
N ASN A 400 -4.48 1.33 -2.79
CA ASN A 400 -5.65 1.60 -3.62
C ASN A 400 -6.92 0.93 -3.02
N PRO A 401 -8.13 1.14 -3.59
CA PRO A 401 -9.36 0.53 -3.09
C PRO A 401 -9.30 -1.00 -2.95
N GLN A 402 -8.60 -1.70 -3.85
CA GLN A 402 -8.40 -3.15 -3.77
C GLN A 402 -7.54 -3.52 -2.56
N GLY A 403 -6.41 -2.83 -2.35
CA GLY A 403 -5.56 -3.03 -1.18
C GLY A 403 -6.28 -2.73 0.13
N LEU A 404 -7.12 -1.68 0.14
CA LEU A 404 -7.97 -1.35 1.29
C LEU A 404 -9.05 -2.42 1.56
N SER A 405 -9.51 -3.14 0.53
CA SER A 405 -10.48 -4.22 0.73
C SER A 405 -9.91 -5.38 1.57
N PHE A 406 -8.61 -5.61 1.51
CA PHE A 406 -7.97 -6.69 2.30
C PHE A 406 -8.01 -6.44 3.80
N PHE A 407 -8.08 -5.18 4.23
CA PHE A 407 -8.35 -4.84 5.64
C PHE A 407 -9.76 -5.24 6.06
N ALA A 408 -10.74 -4.93 5.21
CA ALA A 408 -12.12 -5.32 5.45
C ALA A 408 -12.29 -6.86 5.42
N ASP A 409 -11.57 -7.56 4.54
CA ASP A 409 -11.54 -9.03 4.49
C ASP A 409 -10.98 -9.62 5.79
N ALA A 410 -9.82 -9.11 6.26
CA ALA A 410 -9.19 -9.56 7.49
C ALA A 410 -10.11 -9.35 8.71
N LEU A 411 -10.79 -8.21 8.78
CA LEU A 411 -11.76 -7.95 9.86
C LEU A 411 -12.95 -8.90 9.76
N MET A 412 -13.58 -9.02 8.58
CA MET A 412 -14.79 -9.85 8.42
C MET A 412 -14.53 -11.32 8.69
N LYS A 413 -13.36 -11.86 8.38
CA LYS A 413 -12.96 -13.23 8.71
C LYS A 413 -13.12 -13.55 10.20
N GLU A 414 -12.94 -12.56 11.07
CA GLU A 414 -13.05 -12.73 12.52
C GLU A 414 -14.51 -12.70 13.02
N PHE A 415 -15.45 -12.22 12.18
CA PHE A 415 -16.89 -12.16 12.48
C PHE A 415 -17.71 -13.30 11.82
N GLU A 416 -17.07 -14.16 11.01
CA GLU A 416 -17.69 -15.26 10.27
C GLU A 416 -17.75 -16.61 11.01
#